data_18b2c943112c6005e0b715aacd8ca885
#
_entry.id   18b2c943112c6005e0b715aacd8ca885
#
_cell.length_a   1.000
_cell.length_b   1.000
_cell.length_c   1.000
_cell.angle_alpha   90.00
_cell.angle_beta   90.00
_cell.angle_gamma   90.00
#
_symmetry.space_group_name_H-M   'P 1'
#
loop_
_entity.id
_entity.type
_entity.pdbx_description
1 polymer ?
#
loop_
_entity_poly.entity_id
_entity_poly.type
_entity_poly.pdbx_seq_one_letter_code
_entity_poly.pdbx_strand_id
1 'polypeptide(L)'
;FVIYDAIQLGIPLNRIYEITKIDMWFLKQYEELHFLEQEISKYTIESLPKAFLLEAKQKGFADRQIAHMLDCYESEVHKKRTNLGINRVFKLVDTCAAEFKAMTPYYYSTFEEEIETADGKRYVANDSEVTDRKKIVVLGSGPNRIGQGIEFDYCCVHGVLAAAECGYETIMINCNPETVSTDFDTADKLYFEPVFWEHIYDIILHEKPEGVIVQLGGQTALKLAEKLDKYGIKILGTS
;
A
#
# COMPACT_ATOMS: atom_id res chain seq x y z
N PHE A 1 -13.05 -13.12 8.63
CA PHE A 1 -13.82 -13.71 7.54
C PHE A 1 -15.23 -14.08 8.03
N VAL A 2 -15.41 -15.05 8.93
CA VAL A 2 -16.75 -15.55 9.36
C VAL A 2 -17.73 -14.44 9.78
N ILE A 3 -17.26 -13.37 10.43
CA ILE A 3 -18.10 -12.23 10.82
C ILE A 3 -18.62 -11.49 9.58
N TYR A 4 -17.77 -11.27 8.61
CA TYR A 4 -18.14 -10.61 7.36
C TYR A 4 -19.14 -11.47 6.57
N ASP A 5 -18.89 -12.77 6.47
CA ASP A 5 -19.82 -13.72 5.84
C ASP A 5 -21.18 -13.70 6.55
N ALA A 6 -21.21 -13.61 7.90
CA ALA A 6 -22.45 -13.50 8.66
C ALA A 6 -23.23 -12.22 8.35
N ILE A 7 -22.54 -11.09 8.17
CA ILE A 7 -23.17 -9.82 7.76
C ILE A 7 -23.74 -9.94 6.34
N GLN A 8 -22.99 -10.53 5.41
CA GLN A 8 -23.46 -10.79 4.03
C GLN A 8 -24.71 -11.67 3.99
N LEU A 9 -24.82 -12.62 4.92
CA LEU A 9 -26.00 -13.48 5.07
C LEU A 9 -27.18 -12.80 5.81
N GLY A 10 -27.03 -11.52 6.18
CA GLY A 10 -28.08 -10.74 6.85
C GLY A 10 -28.27 -11.07 8.33
N ILE A 11 -27.29 -11.67 9.00
CA ILE A 11 -27.38 -11.91 10.45
C ILE A 11 -27.27 -10.55 11.15
N PRO A 12 -28.24 -10.19 12.04
CA PRO A 12 -28.24 -8.90 12.70
C PRO A 12 -26.99 -8.69 13.57
N LEU A 13 -26.41 -7.47 13.53
CA LEU A 13 -25.19 -7.13 14.27
C LEU A 13 -25.30 -7.40 15.78
N ASN A 14 -26.49 -7.18 16.38
CA ASN A 14 -26.73 -7.49 17.78
C ASN A 14 -26.53 -8.99 18.09
N ARG A 15 -26.95 -9.87 17.16
CA ARG A 15 -26.73 -11.31 17.32
C ARG A 15 -25.25 -11.68 17.24
N ILE A 16 -24.52 -11.05 16.33
CA ILE A 16 -23.08 -11.24 16.20
C ILE A 16 -22.37 -10.75 17.48
N TYR A 17 -22.76 -9.59 18.00
CA TYR A 17 -22.25 -9.06 19.26
C TYR A 17 -22.51 -10.00 20.46
N GLU A 18 -23.74 -10.53 20.59
CA GLU A 18 -24.09 -11.46 21.66
C GLU A 18 -23.18 -12.69 21.70
N ILE A 19 -22.79 -13.20 20.53
CA ILE A 19 -21.95 -14.39 20.40
C ILE A 19 -20.47 -14.07 20.58
N THR A 20 -19.99 -13.01 19.94
CA THR A 20 -18.55 -12.73 19.81
C THR A 20 -18.02 -11.79 20.86
N LYS A 21 -18.88 -10.93 21.43
CA LYS A 21 -18.53 -9.79 22.31
C LYS A 21 -17.60 -8.76 21.64
N ILE A 22 -17.48 -8.79 20.30
CA ILE A 22 -16.77 -7.75 19.54
C ILE A 22 -17.58 -6.47 19.63
N ASP A 23 -16.90 -5.36 19.96
CA ASP A 23 -17.55 -4.07 20.11
C ASP A 23 -18.36 -3.70 18.85
N MET A 24 -19.55 -3.14 19.08
CA MET A 24 -20.50 -2.78 18.03
C MET A 24 -19.93 -1.79 17.02
N TRP A 25 -18.96 -0.95 17.44
CA TRP A 25 -18.30 -0.02 16.55
C TRP A 25 -17.58 -0.76 15.40
N PHE A 26 -16.83 -1.81 15.72
CA PHE A 26 -16.14 -2.62 14.68
C PHE A 26 -17.13 -3.36 13.78
N LEU A 27 -18.22 -3.89 14.35
CA LEU A 27 -19.23 -4.58 13.56
C LEU A 27 -19.92 -3.64 12.57
N LYS A 28 -20.18 -2.39 12.96
CA LYS A 28 -20.72 -1.36 12.07
C LYS A 28 -19.75 -0.99 10.95
N GLN A 29 -18.42 -0.97 11.22
CA GLN A 29 -17.44 -0.73 10.15
C GLN A 29 -17.48 -1.83 9.07
N TYR A 30 -17.63 -3.10 9.47
CA TYR A 30 -17.82 -4.19 8.50
C TYR A 30 -19.14 -4.08 7.73
N GLU A 31 -20.21 -3.64 8.37
CA GLU A 31 -21.49 -3.40 7.72
C GLU A 31 -21.39 -2.27 6.67
N GLU A 32 -20.71 -1.18 6.99
CA GLU A 32 -20.43 -0.09 6.03
C GLU A 32 -19.64 -0.57 4.81
N LEU A 33 -18.62 -1.40 5.02
CA LEU A 33 -17.85 -1.99 3.91
C LEU A 33 -18.75 -2.87 3.04
N HIS A 34 -19.64 -3.68 3.65
CA HIS A 34 -20.58 -4.51 2.92
C HIS A 34 -21.56 -3.68 2.08
N PHE A 35 -22.11 -2.60 2.62
CA PHE A 35 -23.00 -1.71 1.86
C PHE A 35 -22.27 -1.07 0.68
N LEU A 36 -21.04 -0.61 0.87
CA LEU A 36 -20.24 -0.04 -0.21
C LEU A 36 -19.93 -1.07 -1.31
N GLU A 37 -19.62 -2.31 -0.94
CA GLU A 37 -19.43 -3.43 -1.87
C GLU A 37 -20.70 -3.66 -2.71
N GLN A 38 -21.88 -3.69 -2.06
CA GLN A 38 -23.16 -3.84 -2.75
C GLN A 38 -23.46 -2.68 -3.70
N GLU A 39 -23.13 -1.44 -3.30
CA GLU A 39 -23.32 -0.28 -4.17
C GLU A 39 -22.40 -0.33 -5.39
N ILE A 40 -21.12 -0.61 -5.21
CA ILE A 40 -20.15 -0.73 -6.30
C ILE A 40 -20.55 -1.82 -7.30
N SER A 41 -21.03 -2.96 -6.83
CA SER A 41 -21.42 -4.10 -7.65
C SER A 41 -22.62 -3.82 -8.59
N LYS A 42 -23.30 -2.67 -8.45
CA LYS A 42 -24.36 -2.25 -9.37
C LYS A 42 -23.83 -1.59 -10.65
N TYR A 43 -22.53 -1.30 -10.71
CA TYR A 43 -21.90 -0.59 -11.83
C TYR A 43 -21.04 -1.53 -12.67
N THR A 44 -20.61 -1.02 -13.82
CA THR A 44 -19.48 -1.55 -14.60
C THR A 44 -18.27 -0.64 -14.40
N ILE A 45 -17.10 -1.09 -14.86
CA ILE A 45 -15.89 -0.25 -14.78
C ILE A 45 -16.08 1.10 -15.50
N GLU A 46 -16.85 1.14 -16.59
CA GLU A 46 -17.10 2.39 -17.32
C GLU A 46 -18.04 3.33 -16.57
N SER A 47 -19.09 2.78 -15.96
CA SER A 47 -20.16 3.56 -15.32
C SER A 47 -19.90 3.92 -13.86
N LEU A 48 -18.90 3.28 -13.19
CA LEU A 48 -18.59 3.54 -11.78
C LEU A 48 -18.24 5.03 -11.56
N PRO A 49 -18.99 5.77 -10.72
CA PRO A 49 -18.71 7.17 -10.42
C PRO A 49 -17.39 7.37 -9.66
N LYS A 50 -16.71 8.52 -9.92
CA LYS A 50 -15.48 8.91 -9.21
C LYS A 50 -15.63 8.85 -7.69
N ALA A 51 -16.75 9.33 -7.15
CA ALA A 51 -16.99 9.38 -5.70
C ALA A 51 -16.95 7.98 -5.06
N PHE A 52 -17.65 7.00 -5.63
CA PHE A 52 -17.63 5.62 -5.10
C PHE A 52 -16.25 4.97 -5.23
N LEU A 53 -15.55 5.22 -6.33
CA LEU A 53 -14.20 4.71 -6.50
C LEU A 53 -13.22 5.30 -5.48
N LEU A 54 -13.30 6.61 -5.23
CA LEU A 54 -12.48 7.28 -4.21
C LEU A 54 -12.82 6.76 -2.81
N GLU A 55 -14.10 6.69 -2.45
CA GLU A 55 -14.55 6.17 -1.16
C GLU A 55 -14.06 4.72 -0.93
N ALA A 56 -14.17 3.86 -1.95
CA ALA A 56 -13.65 2.50 -1.86
C ALA A 56 -12.14 2.48 -1.59
N LYS A 57 -11.37 3.32 -2.27
CA LYS A 57 -9.93 3.42 -2.03
C LYS A 57 -9.61 3.94 -0.62
N GLN A 58 -10.33 4.94 -0.13
CA GLN A 58 -10.20 5.47 1.23
C GLN A 58 -10.57 4.44 2.31
N LYS A 59 -11.55 3.60 2.02
CA LYS A 59 -11.96 2.49 2.91
C LYS A 59 -11.08 1.23 2.77
N GLY A 60 -10.03 1.28 1.95
CA GLY A 60 -9.01 0.23 1.85
C GLY A 60 -9.30 -0.88 0.84
N PHE A 61 -10.30 -0.74 -0.03
CA PHE A 61 -10.51 -1.70 -1.12
C PHE A 61 -9.34 -1.67 -2.11
N ALA A 62 -8.70 -2.82 -2.31
CA ALA A 62 -7.66 -2.96 -3.32
C ALA A 62 -8.24 -2.90 -4.74
N ASP A 63 -7.44 -2.44 -5.72
CA ASP A 63 -7.84 -2.43 -7.14
C ASP A 63 -8.30 -3.82 -7.60
N ARG A 64 -7.65 -4.89 -7.09
CA ARG A 64 -8.05 -6.28 -7.36
C ARG A 64 -9.43 -6.65 -6.80
N GLN A 65 -9.78 -6.13 -5.60
CA GLN A 65 -11.12 -6.39 -5.01
C GLN A 65 -12.20 -5.67 -5.82
N ILE A 66 -11.96 -4.41 -6.18
CA ILE A 66 -12.88 -3.63 -7.02
C ILE A 66 -13.04 -4.30 -8.39
N ALA A 67 -11.95 -4.77 -8.99
CA ALA A 67 -11.96 -5.49 -10.26
C ALA A 67 -12.83 -6.76 -10.20
N HIS A 68 -12.74 -7.51 -9.09
CA HIS A 68 -13.57 -8.70 -8.88
C HIS A 68 -15.06 -8.35 -8.77
N MET A 69 -15.42 -7.27 -8.08
CA MET A 69 -16.81 -6.80 -7.97
C MET A 69 -17.41 -6.35 -9.32
N LEU A 70 -16.56 -5.78 -10.19
CA LEU A 70 -16.96 -5.22 -11.48
C LEU A 70 -16.75 -6.18 -12.67
N ASP A 71 -16.30 -7.40 -12.41
CA ASP A 71 -15.95 -8.42 -13.44
C ASP A 71 -15.00 -7.86 -14.51
N CYS A 72 -13.90 -7.23 -14.06
CA CYS A 72 -12.88 -6.63 -14.93
C CYS A 72 -11.46 -6.95 -14.45
N TYR A 73 -10.44 -6.44 -15.14
CA TYR A 73 -9.05 -6.63 -14.73
C TYR A 73 -8.58 -5.53 -13.74
N GLU A 74 -7.72 -5.90 -12.79
CA GLU A 74 -7.07 -4.97 -11.86
C GLU A 74 -6.43 -3.76 -12.56
N SER A 75 -5.82 -3.99 -13.74
CA SER A 75 -5.22 -2.93 -14.55
C SER A 75 -6.23 -1.92 -15.11
N GLU A 76 -7.48 -2.33 -15.31
CA GLU A 76 -8.55 -1.42 -15.77
C GLU A 76 -9.00 -0.51 -14.63
N VAL A 77 -9.11 -1.05 -13.40
CA VAL A 77 -9.39 -0.25 -12.20
C VAL A 77 -8.27 0.76 -11.96
N HIS A 78 -7.00 0.32 -11.99
CA HIS A 78 -5.84 1.20 -11.88
C HIS A 78 -5.86 2.32 -12.92
N LYS A 79 -6.08 1.98 -14.19
CA LYS A 79 -6.17 2.95 -15.28
C LYS A 79 -7.32 3.94 -15.08
N LYS A 80 -8.49 3.45 -14.66
CA LYS A 80 -9.64 4.32 -14.41
C LYS A 80 -9.37 5.30 -13.27
N ARG A 81 -8.87 4.81 -12.12
CA ARG A 81 -8.61 5.69 -10.97
C ARG A 81 -7.57 6.76 -11.28
N THR A 82 -6.48 6.39 -11.96
CA THR A 82 -5.43 7.34 -12.34
C THR A 82 -5.94 8.39 -13.33
N ASN A 83 -6.76 7.99 -14.31
CA ASN A 83 -7.40 8.91 -15.26
C ASN A 83 -8.38 9.89 -14.58
N LEU A 84 -8.99 9.48 -13.48
CA LEU A 84 -9.87 10.32 -12.65
C LEU A 84 -9.10 11.17 -11.63
N GLY A 85 -7.77 11.10 -11.59
CA GLY A 85 -6.93 11.79 -10.61
C GLY A 85 -6.95 11.15 -9.21
N ILE A 86 -7.47 9.92 -9.07
CA ILE A 86 -7.44 9.18 -7.81
C ILE A 86 -6.09 8.46 -7.72
N ASN A 87 -5.11 9.15 -7.20
CA ASN A 87 -3.75 8.67 -7.03
C ASN A 87 -3.43 8.45 -5.56
N ARG A 88 -2.60 7.44 -5.31
CA ARG A 88 -2.04 7.21 -3.99
C ARG A 88 -1.07 8.34 -3.65
N VAL A 89 -1.14 8.84 -2.43
CA VAL A 89 -0.20 9.80 -1.86
C VAL A 89 0.47 9.21 -0.64
N PHE A 90 1.64 9.70 -0.32
CA PHE A 90 2.47 9.18 0.75
C PHE A 90 2.61 10.24 1.84
N LYS A 91 2.28 9.85 3.07
CA LYS A 91 2.33 10.71 4.24
C LYS A 91 3.46 10.30 5.15
N LEU A 92 4.12 11.28 5.75
CA LEU A 92 5.13 11.06 6.76
C LEU A 92 4.45 10.57 8.05
N VAL A 93 5.00 9.51 8.64
CA VAL A 93 4.54 9.04 9.96
C VAL A 93 4.99 10.06 11.01
N ASP A 94 4.04 10.63 11.75
CA ASP A 94 4.35 11.51 12.87
C ASP A 94 4.82 10.68 14.08
N THR A 95 6.13 10.61 14.26
CA THR A 95 6.78 9.93 15.37
C THR A 95 6.96 10.81 16.60
N CYS A 96 6.52 12.07 16.53
CA CYS A 96 6.75 13.09 17.56
C CYS A 96 5.45 13.64 18.17
N ALA A 97 4.30 12.99 17.94
CA ALA A 97 2.97 13.39 18.44
C ALA A 97 2.65 14.89 18.21
N ALA A 98 3.03 15.41 17.05
CA ALA A 98 2.91 16.82 16.65
C ALA A 98 3.62 17.86 17.56
N GLU A 99 4.42 17.42 18.53
CA GLU A 99 5.22 18.32 19.36
C GLU A 99 6.42 18.91 18.60
N PHE A 100 7.00 18.12 17.69
CA PHE A 100 8.11 18.51 16.82
C PHE A 100 7.88 17.99 15.41
N LYS A 101 8.55 18.59 14.41
CA LYS A 101 8.54 18.06 13.05
C LYS A 101 9.20 16.68 13.03
N ALA A 102 8.47 15.66 12.62
CA ALA A 102 9.02 14.32 12.44
C ALA A 102 10.12 14.36 11.36
N MET A 103 11.24 13.70 11.63
CA MET A 103 12.38 13.61 10.72
C MET A 103 12.70 12.17 10.31
N THR A 104 11.96 11.20 10.84
CA THR A 104 12.10 9.80 10.46
C THR A 104 11.61 9.60 9.04
N PRO A 105 12.34 8.87 8.16
CA PRO A 105 11.97 8.69 6.76
C PRO A 105 10.87 7.62 6.57
N TYR A 106 9.85 7.65 7.39
CA TYR A 106 8.76 6.68 7.45
C TYR A 106 7.52 7.20 6.72
N TYR A 107 7.11 6.50 5.68
CA TYR A 107 5.96 6.86 4.88
C TYR A 107 4.91 5.74 4.89
N TYR A 108 3.64 6.14 4.86
CA TYR A 108 2.49 5.27 4.59
C TYR A 108 1.65 5.89 3.48
N SER A 109 0.85 5.10 2.80
CA SER A 109 0.02 5.59 1.71
C SER A 109 -1.44 5.77 2.09
N THR A 110 -2.07 6.73 1.44
CA THR A 110 -3.51 6.99 1.55
C THR A 110 -4.07 7.49 0.22
N PHE A 111 -5.40 7.61 0.15
CA PHE A 111 -6.11 8.29 -0.92
C PHE A 111 -6.86 9.47 -0.32
N GLU A 112 -6.51 10.67 -0.75
CA GLU A 112 -7.07 11.91 -0.22
C GLU A 112 -7.84 12.67 -1.29
N GLU A 113 -8.71 13.57 -0.83
CA GLU A 113 -9.38 14.53 -1.70
C GLU A 113 -8.44 15.66 -2.11
N GLU A 114 -8.73 16.26 -3.26
CA GLU A 114 -8.01 17.43 -3.71
C GLU A 114 -8.28 18.63 -2.77
N ILE A 115 -7.21 19.31 -2.38
CA ILE A 115 -7.28 20.58 -1.64
C ILE A 115 -7.21 21.71 -2.65
N GLU A 116 -8.12 22.68 -2.56
CA GLU A 116 -8.10 23.89 -3.36
C GLU A 116 -7.38 25.01 -2.60
N THR A 117 -6.33 25.54 -3.19
CA THR A 117 -5.59 26.69 -2.65
C THR A 117 -6.32 28.00 -2.93
N ALA A 118 -5.93 29.07 -2.23
CA ALA A 118 -6.54 30.41 -2.38
C ALA A 118 -6.42 30.99 -3.80
N ASP A 119 -5.45 30.52 -4.59
CA ASP A 119 -5.27 30.87 -6.01
C ASP A 119 -6.01 29.91 -6.99
N GLY A 120 -6.88 29.04 -6.45
CA GLY A 120 -7.73 28.15 -7.23
C GLY A 120 -7.02 26.89 -7.79
N LYS A 121 -5.79 26.64 -7.39
CA LYS A 121 -5.10 25.40 -7.76
C LYS A 121 -5.59 24.24 -6.90
N ARG A 122 -5.78 23.10 -7.54
CA ARG A 122 -6.13 21.85 -6.85
C ARG A 122 -4.94 20.90 -6.85
N TYR A 123 -4.66 20.32 -5.70
CA TYR A 123 -3.62 19.31 -5.54
C TYR A 123 -3.98 18.35 -4.40
N VAL A 124 -3.39 17.16 -4.44
CA VAL A 124 -3.42 16.25 -3.30
C VAL A 124 -2.06 16.34 -2.61
N ALA A 125 -2.06 16.63 -1.30
CA ALA A 125 -0.84 16.79 -0.54
C ALA A 125 -0.07 15.48 -0.44
N ASN A 126 1.22 15.50 -0.75
CA ASN A 126 2.14 14.36 -0.65
C ASN A 126 3.38 14.79 0.14
N ASP A 127 3.73 14.05 1.18
CA ASP A 127 4.87 14.38 2.04
C ASP A 127 6.16 13.72 1.58
N SER A 128 6.08 12.73 0.68
CA SER A 128 7.25 12.09 0.09
C SER A 128 7.80 12.93 -1.06
N GLU A 129 8.95 13.54 -0.82
CA GLU A 129 9.71 14.28 -1.84
C GLU A 129 10.56 13.31 -2.67
N VAL A 130 10.37 13.34 -3.99
CA VAL A 130 11.16 12.53 -4.93
C VAL A 130 12.44 13.28 -5.28
N THR A 131 13.58 12.68 -5.00
CA THR A 131 14.90 13.25 -5.34
C THR A 131 15.31 12.91 -6.78
N ASP A 132 16.31 13.59 -7.30
CA ASP A 132 16.94 13.27 -8.60
C ASP A 132 18.09 12.24 -8.49
N ARG A 133 18.35 11.72 -7.26
CA ARG A 133 19.37 10.70 -7.04
C ARG A 133 18.99 9.38 -7.72
N LYS A 134 19.99 8.60 -8.10
CA LYS A 134 19.79 7.22 -8.55
C LYS A 134 19.30 6.37 -7.37
N LYS A 135 18.21 5.64 -7.57
CA LYS A 135 17.49 4.93 -6.51
C LYS A 135 17.42 3.43 -6.76
N ILE A 136 17.46 2.68 -5.68
CA ILE A 136 17.16 1.24 -5.67
C ILE A 136 16.07 0.97 -4.65
N VAL A 137 15.08 0.18 -5.03
CA VAL A 137 14.05 -0.34 -4.13
C VAL A 137 14.43 -1.75 -3.69
N VAL A 138 14.35 -2.01 -2.38
CA VAL A 138 14.46 -3.36 -1.81
C VAL A 138 13.09 -3.76 -1.25
N LEU A 139 12.55 -4.88 -1.72
CA LEU A 139 11.29 -5.42 -1.21
C LEU A 139 11.55 -6.34 -0.02
N GLY A 140 10.89 -6.05 1.09
CA GLY A 140 10.94 -6.86 2.31
C GLY A 140 10.12 -8.13 2.24
N SER A 141 10.20 -8.91 3.29
CA SER A 141 9.52 -10.21 3.39
C SER A 141 8.03 -10.13 3.74
N GLY A 142 7.55 -8.93 4.06
CA GLY A 142 6.17 -8.75 4.52
C GLY A 142 6.00 -9.20 5.98
N PRO A 143 4.78 -9.60 6.41
CA PRO A 143 4.53 -10.01 7.77
C PRO A 143 5.17 -11.37 8.06
N ASN A 144 6.05 -11.42 9.04
CA ASN A 144 6.68 -12.63 9.53
C ASN A 144 6.14 -13.02 10.90
N ARG A 145 6.17 -14.31 11.21
CA ARG A 145 5.95 -14.79 12.57
C ARG A 145 7.23 -14.59 13.40
N ILE A 146 7.07 -14.37 14.68
CA ILE A 146 8.21 -14.31 15.62
C ILE A 146 9.09 -15.57 15.45
N GLY A 147 10.38 -15.35 15.25
CA GLY A 147 11.36 -16.43 15.04
C GLY A 147 11.35 -17.09 13.66
N GLN A 148 10.62 -16.54 12.69
CA GLN A 148 10.62 -17.00 11.28
C GLN A 148 10.94 -15.86 10.33
N GLY A 149 11.74 -16.17 9.30
CA GLY A 149 12.02 -15.22 8.21
C GLY A 149 13.01 -14.11 8.56
N ILE A 150 13.68 -14.17 9.71
CA ILE A 150 14.69 -13.19 10.12
C ILE A 150 15.88 -13.17 9.15
N GLU A 151 16.18 -14.29 8.52
CA GLU A 151 17.22 -14.40 7.48
C GLU A 151 16.90 -13.54 6.26
N PHE A 152 15.64 -13.39 5.89
CA PHE A 152 15.22 -12.51 4.79
C PHE A 152 15.37 -11.04 5.18
N ASP A 153 15.04 -10.70 6.41
CA ASP A 153 15.22 -9.34 6.92
C ASP A 153 16.70 -8.96 6.97
N TYR A 154 17.55 -9.85 7.49
CA TYR A 154 18.99 -9.69 7.48
C TYR A 154 19.55 -9.49 6.05
N CYS A 155 19.09 -10.27 5.08
CA CYS A 155 19.50 -10.10 3.68
C CYS A 155 19.04 -8.74 3.12
N CYS A 156 17.81 -8.29 3.45
CA CYS A 156 17.31 -6.99 3.04
C CYS A 156 18.17 -5.85 3.59
N VAL A 157 18.53 -5.88 4.88
CA VAL A 157 19.41 -4.89 5.50
C VAL A 157 20.74 -4.79 4.77
N HIS A 158 21.39 -5.94 4.54
CA HIS A 158 22.67 -5.96 3.82
C HIS A 158 22.55 -5.52 2.37
N GLY A 159 21.41 -5.81 1.71
CA GLY A 159 21.14 -5.32 0.36
C GLY A 159 20.99 -3.80 0.31
N VAL A 160 20.31 -3.21 1.30
CA VAL A 160 20.18 -1.76 1.45
C VAL A 160 21.54 -1.11 1.69
N LEU A 161 22.33 -1.63 2.65
CA LEU A 161 23.66 -1.10 2.97
C LEU A 161 24.60 -1.16 1.77
N ALA A 162 24.64 -2.29 1.05
CA ALA A 162 25.46 -2.44 -0.16
C ALA A 162 25.04 -1.46 -1.27
N ALA A 163 23.73 -1.22 -1.45
CA ALA A 163 23.25 -0.22 -2.42
C ALA A 163 23.67 1.18 -2.01
N ALA A 164 23.60 1.52 -0.72
CA ALA A 164 24.04 2.82 -0.19
C ALA A 164 25.56 3.02 -0.39
N GLU A 165 26.39 2.00 -0.12
CA GLU A 165 27.83 2.03 -0.39
C GLU A 165 28.15 2.25 -1.89
N CYS A 166 27.29 1.77 -2.78
CA CYS A 166 27.39 2.04 -4.21
C CYS A 166 26.88 3.44 -4.64
N GLY A 167 26.45 4.27 -3.70
CA GLY A 167 26.03 5.65 -3.93
C GLY A 167 24.57 5.82 -4.35
N TYR A 168 23.75 4.79 -4.22
CA TYR A 168 22.32 4.88 -4.48
C TYR A 168 21.55 5.45 -3.29
N GLU A 169 20.47 6.17 -3.56
CA GLU A 169 19.41 6.37 -2.58
C GLU A 169 18.64 5.09 -2.41
N THR A 170 18.49 4.66 -1.17
CA THR A 170 17.91 3.38 -0.83
C THR A 170 16.48 3.53 -0.37
N ILE A 171 15.59 2.72 -0.93
CA ILE A 171 14.18 2.69 -0.58
C ILE A 171 13.82 1.30 -0.11
N MET A 172 13.40 1.18 1.13
CA MET A 172 12.87 -0.06 1.69
C MET A 172 11.35 -0.06 1.63
N ILE A 173 10.74 -1.18 1.24
CA ILE A 173 9.29 -1.37 1.31
C ILE A 173 9.02 -2.63 2.12
N ASN A 174 8.41 -2.47 3.29
CA ASN A 174 8.02 -3.58 4.16
C ASN A 174 6.85 -3.17 5.06
N CYS A 175 6.07 -4.14 5.52
CA CYS A 175 4.92 -3.91 6.41
C CYS A 175 5.13 -4.41 7.85
N ASN A 176 6.27 -5.00 8.16
CA ASN A 176 6.60 -5.42 9.52
C ASN A 176 7.31 -4.28 10.26
N PRO A 177 6.70 -3.65 11.28
CA PRO A 177 7.32 -2.55 12.01
C PRO A 177 8.33 -3.03 13.08
N GLU A 178 8.40 -4.33 13.33
CA GLU A 178 9.19 -4.95 14.42
C GLU A 178 10.40 -5.71 13.84
N THR A 179 11.13 -5.08 12.90
CA THR A 179 12.28 -5.73 12.28
C THR A 179 13.35 -4.72 11.86
N VAL A 180 14.61 -5.15 11.74
CA VAL A 180 15.76 -4.26 11.51
C VAL A 180 15.69 -3.56 10.15
N SER A 181 15.15 -4.19 9.11
CA SER A 181 15.01 -3.55 7.79
C SER A 181 14.09 -2.33 7.81
N THR A 182 13.26 -2.20 8.85
CA THR A 182 12.35 -1.06 9.04
C THR A 182 12.81 -0.07 10.12
N ASP A 183 14.04 -0.21 10.61
CA ASP A 183 14.64 0.80 11.49
C ASP A 183 14.93 2.09 10.71
N PHE A 184 14.83 3.23 11.42
CA PHE A 184 14.87 4.57 10.83
C PHE A 184 16.22 4.92 10.17
N ASP A 185 17.27 4.21 10.49
CA ASP A 185 18.64 4.43 10.01
C ASP A 185 19.10 3.35 9.00
N THR A 186 18.21 2.43 8.60
CA THR A 186 18.57 1.37 7.66
C THR A 186 18.55 1.86 6.22
N ALA A 187 17.50 2.56 5.77
CA ALA A 187 17.35 3.06 4.41
C ALA A 187 17.10 4.57 4.39
N ASP A 188 17.41 5.24 3.27
CA ASP A 188 17.10 6.68 3.08
C ASP A 188 15.60 6.95 3.16
N LYS A 189 14.77 6.00 2.67
CA LYS A 189 13.30 6.03 2.76
C LYS A 189 12.73 4.66 3.09
N LEU A 190 11.70 4.65 3.93
CA LEU A 190 10.92 3.47 4.26
C LEU A 190 9.45 3.71 3.98
N TYR A 191 8.87 2.86 3.13
CA TYR A 191 7.42 2.80 2.93
C TYR A 191 6.86 1.62 3.72
N PHE A 192 6.06 1.93 4.75
CA PHE A 192 5.30 0.95 5.51
C PHE A 192 4.06 0.54 4.71
N GLU A 193 4.27 -0.40 3.79
CA GLU A 193 3.21 -0.84 2.88
C GLU A 193 3.19 -2.36 2.75
N PRO A 194 2.00 -2.94 2.52
CA PRO A 194 1.91 -4.35 2.16
C PRO A 194 2.73 -4.64 0.90
N VAL A 195 3.45 -5.78 0.91
CA VAL A 195 4.23 -6.22 -0.25
C VAL A 195 3.27 -6.85 -1.28
N PHE A 196 2.30 -6.06 -1.75
CA PHE A 196 1.33 -6.40 -2.78
C PHE A 196 1.51 -5.51 -4.01
N TRP A 197 1.13 -6.03 -5.17
CA TRP A 197 1.35 -5.39 -6.46
C TRP A 197 0.90 -3.92 -6.51
N GLU A 198 -0.31 -3.61 -6.12
CA GLU A 198 -0.87 -2.27 -6.18
C GLU A 198 0.00 -1.25 -5.43
N HIS A 199 0.39 -1.57 -4.19
CA HIS A 199 1.21 -0.70 -3.35
C HIS A 199 2.61 -0.52 -3.93
N ILE A 200 3.26 -1.62 -4.29
CA ILE A 200 4.61 -1.61 -4.86
C ILE A 200 4.66 -0.84 -6.18
N TYR A 201 3.67 -1.05 -7.04
CA TYR A 201 3.61 -0.42 -8.34
C TYR A 201 3.42 1.10 -8.24
N ASP A 202 2.52 1.56 -7.35
CA ASP A 202 2.32 2.99 -7.12
C ASP A 202 3.58 3.67 -6.54
N ILE A 203 4.33 3.01 -5.64
CA ILE A 203 5.61 3.52 -5.12
C ILE A 203 6.65 3.60 -6.22
N ILE A 204 6.76 2.56 -7.07
CA ILE A 204 7.70 2.56 -8.20
C ILE A 204 7.40 3.68 -9.20
N LEU A 205 6.13 3.91 -9.51
CA LEU A 205 5.71 5.01 -10.38
C LEU A 205 6.04 6.38 -9.77
N HIS A 206 5.94 6.52 -8.46
CA HIS A 206 6.25 7.73 -7.73
C HIS A 206 7.76 7.98 -7.67
N GLU A 207 8.53 7.03 -7.18
CA GLU A 207 9.97 7.16 -6.92
C GLU A 207 10.85 7.01 -8.16
N LYS A 208 10.40 6.27 -9.17
CA LYS A 208 11.13 6.00 -10.43
C LYS A 208 12.53 5.44 -10.22
N PRO A 209 12.68 4.33 -9.49
CA PRO A 209 13.99 3.72 -9.21
C PRO A 209 14.65 3.18 -10.48
N GLU A 210 15.98 3.03 -10.46
CA GLU A 210 16.72 2.34 -11.53
C GLU A 210 16.39 0.84 -11.57
N GLY A 211 15.96 0.27 -10.46
CA GLY A 211 15.55 -1.12 -10.38
C GLY A 211 15.09 -1.54 -8.98
N VAL A 212 14.60 -2.78 -8.91
CA VAL A 212 14.01 -3.38 -7.72
C VAL A 212 14.71 -4.69 -7.37
N ILE A 213 15.10 -4.86 -6.12
CA ILE A 213 15.64 -6.12 -5.59
C ILE A 213 14.49 -6.89 -4.95
N VAL A 214 14.20 -8.09 -5.48
CA VAL A 214 13.07 -8.94 -5.03
C VAL A 214 13.52 -10.19 -4.26
N GLN A 215 14.70 -10.72 -4.54
CA GLN A 215 15.15 -12.01 -4.01
C GLN A 215 15.42 -12.01 -2.51
N LEU A 216 15.77 -10.85 -1.93
CA LEU A 216 16.14 -10.74 -0.52
C LEU A 216 14.93 -10.86 0.41
N GLY A 217 13.74 -10.46 -0.05
CA GLY A 217 12.48 -10.52 0.71
C GLY A 217 11.77 -11.89 0.71
N GLY A 218 12.44 -12.93 0.23
CA GLY A 218 11.88 -14.29 0.19
C GLY A 218 10.67 -14.43 -0.70
N GLN A 219 9.82 -15.43 -0.41
CA GLN A 219 8.68 -15.79 -1.26
C GLN A 219 7.64 -14.69 -1.47
N THR A 220 7.47 -13.80 -0.50
CA THR A 220 6.49 -12.72 -0.61
C THR A 220 6.87 -11.75 -1.73
N ALA A 221 8.11 -11.30 -1.74
CA ALA A 221 8.64 -10.40 -2.76
C ALA A 221 8.83 -11.11 -4.12
N LEU A 222 9.34 -12.34 -4.13
CA LEU A 222 9.55 -13.12 -5.36
C LEU A 222 8.27 -13.34 -6.18
N LYS A 223 7.11 -13.46 -5.55
CA LYS A 223 5.81 -13.56 -6.27
C LYS A 223 5.51 -12.36 -7.17
N LEU A 224 6.16 -11.23 -6.95
CA LEU A 224 5.97 -10.03 -7.76
C LEU A 224 6.91 -9.98 -8.98
N ALA A 225 7.94 -10.82 -9.06
CA ALA A 225 8.98 -10.75 -10.09
C ALA A 225 8.40 -10.81 -11.50
N GLU A 226 7.55 -11.80 -11.80
CA GLU A 226 6.92 -11.95 -13.11
C GLU A 226 6.10 -10.71 -13.51
N LYS A 227 5.38 -10.13 -12.54
CA LYS A 227 4.54 -8.95 -12.80
C LYS A 227 5.37 -7.70 -12.98
N LEU A 228 6.47 -7.54 -12.22
CA LEU A 228 7.43 -6.45 -12.40
C LEU A 228 8.05 -6.49 -13.80
N ASP A 229 8.53 -7.65 -14.23
CA ASP A 229 9.12 -7.84 -15.56
C ASP A 229 8.10 -7.53 -16.68
N LYS A 230 6.88 -8.06 -16.58
CA LYS A 230 5.79 -7.78 -17.51
C LYS A 230 5.48 -6.29 -17.69
N TYR A 231 5.66 -5.51 -16.64
CA TYR A 231 5.45 -4.05 -16.64
C TYR A 231 6.74 -3.26 -16.96
N GLY A 232 7.81 -3.94 -17.39
CA GLY A 232 9.06 -3.33 -17.78
C GLY A 232 9.89 -2.73 -16.65
N ILE A 233 9.63 -3.17 -15.41
CA ILE A 233 10.37 -2.74 -14.22
C ILE A 233 11.62 -3.61 -14.09
N LYS A 234 12.78 -2.96 -14.08
CA LYS A 234 14.07 -3.64 -14.00
C LYS A 234 14.24 -4.35 -12.66
N ILE A 235 14.43 -5.66 -12.68
CA ILE A 235 14.82 -6.46 -11.51
C ILE A 235 16.34 -6.47 -11.42
N LEU A 236 16.88 -6.16 -10.24
CA LEU A 236 18.31 -6.22 -9.93
C LEU A 236 18.62 -7.50 -9.18
N GLY A 237 19.69 -8.19 -9.60
CA GLY A 237 20.10 -9.48 -9.05
C GLY A 237 19.64 -10.64 -9.93
N THR A 238 19.25 -11.75 -9.30
CA THR A 238 18.79 -12.95 -10.03
C THR A 238 17.39 -12.74 -10.57
N SER A 239 17.20 -12.91 -11.86
CA SER A 239 15.93 -12.86 -12.57
C SER A 239 15.30 -14.25 -12.70
#